data_0c9e6ae1ed8a343e7646f2966dc0292b
#
_entry.id   0c9e6ae1ed8a343e7646f2966dc0292b
#
_cell.length_a   1.000
_cell.length_b   1.000
_cell.length_c   1.000
_cell.angle_alpha   90.00
_cell.angle_beta   90.00
_cell.angle_gamma   90.00
#
_symmetry.space_group_name_H-M   'P 1'
#
loop_
_entity.id
_entity.type
_entity.pdbx_description
1 polymer ?
#
loop_
_entity_poly.entity_id
_entity_poly.type
_entity_poly.pdbx_seq_one_letter_code
_entity_poly.pdbx_strand_id
1 'polypeptide(L)'
;MEHTNGFLWLKAIVAAGAGAFGAAFGWLGWLIVTWVVCMAADWISGSAAAAAKGKWSSAVARAGIWHKGGMLLVVLVAFVTDSVLGIVVENLPGLGVEYTVLVLPVILVWYIFTELGSIAENAADMGAPVPPGLLKLLEAGKRAAERAAGTNTEEGTDEADAAT
;
A
#
# COMPACT_ATOMS: atom_id res chain seq x y z
N MET A 1 -0.05 2.76 42.36
CA MET A 1 -1.34 3.04 41.69
C MET A 1 -1.28 4.13 40.63
N GLU A 2 -0.25 4.99 40.53
CA GLU A 2 -0.17 6.07 39.51
C GLU A 2 0.16 5.59 38.10
N HIS A 3 0.94 4.53 37.93
CA HIS A 3 1.30 4.01 36.59
C HIS A 3 0.10 3.45 35.78
N THR A 4 -0.94 2.94 36.47
CA THR A 4 -2.13 2.41 35.82
C THR A 4 -2.97 3.52 35.19
N ASN A 5 -3.02 4.69 35.79
CA ASN A 5 -3.78 5.83 35.30
C ASN A 5 -3.15 6.42 34.03
N GLY A 6 -1.82 6.55 33.97
CA GLY A 6 -1.14 7.06 32.77
C GLY A 6 -1.36 6.19 31.53
N PHE A 7 -1.35 4.87 31.70
CA PHE A 7 -1.63 3.94 30.59
C PHE A 7 -3.08 3.99 30.11
N LEU A 8 -4.02 4.17 31.04
CA LEU A 8 -5.45 4.34 30.69
C LEU A 8 -5.68 5.66 29.92
N TRP A 9 -5.08 6.75 30.37
CA TRP A 9 -5.14 8.04 29.67
C TRP A 9 -4.53 7.97 28.27
N LEU A 10 -3.38 7.32 28.10
CA LEU A 10 -2.77 7.11 26.78
C LEU A 10 -3.70 6.33 25.85
N LYS A 11 -4.30 5.23 26.35
CA LYS A 11 -5.28 4.46 25.57
C LYS A 11 -6.49 5.31 25.19
N ALA A 12 -7.01 6.12 26.11
CA ALA A 12 -8.16 6.98 25.84
C ALA A 12 -7.84 8.05 24.77
N ILE A 13 -6.65 8.67 24.83
CA ILE A 13 -6.20 9.64 23.83
C ILE A 13 -6.05 8.98 22.45
N VAL A 14 -5.41 7.81 22.39
CA VAL A 14 -5.22 7.06 21.14
C VAL A 14 -6.59 6.64 20.56
N ALA A 15 -7.50 6.12 21.39
CA ALA A 15 -8.83 5.73 20.96
C ALA A 15 -9.66 6.92 20.46
N ALA A 16 -9.61 8.05 21.17
CA ALA A 16 -10.30 9.28 20.76
C ALA A 16 -9.72 9.84 19.45
N GLY A 17 -8.39 9.85 19.31
CA GLY A 17 -7.71 10.26 18.07
C GLY A 17 -8.08 9.37 16.89
N ALA A 18 -8.05 8.05 17.08
CA ALA A 18 -8.44 7.09 16.06
C ALA A 18 -9.92 7.21 15.68
N GLY A 19 -10.80 7.44 16.66
CA GLY A 19 -12.22 7.66 16.42
C GLY A 19 -12.49 8.95 15.64
N ALA A 20 -11.85 10.06 16.02
CA ALA A 20 -11.97 11.33 15.32
C ALA A 20 -11.42 11.24 13.88
N PHE A 21 -10.28 10.56 13.69
CA PHE A 21 -9.70 10.30 12.38
C PHE A 21 -10.64 9.46 11.52
N GLY A 22 -11.18 8.35 12.06
CA GLY A 22 -12.13 7.49 11.36
C GLY A 22 -13.42 8.21 10.99
N ALA A 23 -13.92 9.11 11.86
CA ALA A 23 -15.09 9.94 11.58
C ALA A 23 -14.82 10.98 10.46
N ALA A 24 -13.60 11.55 10.41
CA ALA A 24 -13.23 12.57 9.44
C ALA A 24 -12.89 11.99 8.05
N PHE A 25 -12.18 10.86 8.01
CA PHE A 25 -11.60 10.30 6.79
C PHE A 25 -12.18 8.95 6.38
N GLY A 26 -13.02 8.34 7.20
CA GLY A 26 -13.64 7.04 6.95
C GLY A 26 -12.61 5.92 6.73
N TRP A 27 -13.05 4.86 6.03
CA TRP A 27 -12.21 3.70 5.72
C TRP A 27 -11.02 4.02 4.80
N LEU A 28 -11.17 5.00 3.90
CA LEU A 28 -10.12 5.44 2.98
C LEU A 28 -8.94 6.06 3.73
N GLY A 29 -9.20 6.84 4.76
CA GLY A 29 -8.15 7.38 5.63
C GLY A 29 -7.33 6.28 6.30
N TRP A 30 -7.97 5.19 6.72
CA TRP A 30 -7.27 4.04 7.27
C TRP A 30 -6.40 3.31 6.25
N LEU A 31 -6.81 3.21 4.99
CA LEU A 31 -5.97 2.69 3.92
C LEU A 31 -4.71 3.56 3.72
N ILE A 32 -4.88 4.88 3.71
CA ILE A 32 -3.74 5.82 3.58
C ILE A 32 -2.76 5.63 4.74
N VAL A 33 -3.25 5.57 5.98
CA VAL A 33 -2.40 5.34 7.16
C VAL A 33 -1.68 3.99 7.07
N THR A 34 -2.41 2.93 6.71
CA THR A 34 -1.81 1.59 6.55
C THR A 34 -0.70 1.61 5.50
N TRP A 35 -0.94 2.24 4.36
CA TRP A 35 0.07 2.38 3.31
C TRP A 35 1.31 3.15 3.80
N VAL A 36 1.15 4.29 4.48
CA VAL A 36 2.28 5.07 5.03
C VAL A 36 3.07 4.24 6.03
N VAL A 37 2.40 3.48 6.89
CA VAL A 37 3.06 2.57 7.85
C VAL A 37 3.84 1.49 7.12
N CYS A 38 3.26 0.87 6.08
CA CYS A 38 3.95 -0.14 5.27
C CYS A 38 5.18 0.45 4.56
N MET A 39 5.07 1.65 3.97
CA MET A 39 6.22 2.34 3.35
C MET A 39 7.36 2.57 4.34
N ALA A 40 7.04 3.02 5.56
CA ALA A 40 8.04 3.24 6.60
C ALA A 40 8.69 1.90 7.04
N ALA A 41 7.87 0.87 7.25
CA ALA A 41 8.34 -0.46 7.65
C ALA A 41 9.22 -1.10 6.57
N ASP A 42 8.84 -0.99 5.28
CA ASP A 42 9.67 -1.47 4.17
C ASP A 42 11.01 -0.74 4.10
N TRP A 43 11.03 0.58 4.20
CA TRP A 43 12.28 1.32 4.18
C TRP A 43 13.21 0.96 5.34
N ILE A 44 12.65 0.77 6.55
CA ILE A 44 13.42 0.35 7.73
C ILE A 44 13.94 -1.08 7.55
N SER A 45 13.06 -2.03 7.16
CA SER A 45 13.45 -3.43 6.99
C SER A 45 14.45 -3.61 5.85
N GLY A 46 14.28 -2.90 4.72
CA GLY A 46 15.21 -2.93 3.61
C GLY A 46 16.60 -2.37 3.98
N SER A 47 16.63 -1.28 4.77
CA SER A 47 17.87 -0.74 5.31
C SER A 47 18.56 -1.73 6.25
N ALA A 48 17.80 -2.42 7.11
CA ALA A 48 18.31 -3.43 8.02
C ALA A 48 18.83 -4.67 7.25
N ALA A 49 18.11 -5.15 6.25
CA ALA A 49 18.52 -6.27 5.40
C ALA A 49 19.82 -5.95 4.63
N ALA A 50 19.93 -4.73 4.08
CA ALA A 50 21.15 -4.27 3.42
C ALA A 50 22.33 -4.19 4.39
N ALA A 51 22.10 -3.74 5.63
CA ALA A 51 23.13 -3.71 6.69
C ALA A 51 23.56 -5.12 7.08
N ALA A 52 22.63 -6.05 7.26
CA ALA A 52 22.94 -7.45 7.57
C ALA A 52 23.81 -8.12 6.49
N LYS A 53 23.64 -7.74 5.23
CA LYS A 53 24.46 -8.21 4.09
C LYS A 53 25.75 -7.40 3.88
N GLY A 54 26.06 -6.41 4.73
CA GLY A 54 27.22 -5.52 4.56
C GLY A 54 27.16 -4.62 3.33
N LYS A 55 25.97 -4.43 2.73
CA LYS A 55 25.74 -3.64 1.51
C LYS A 55 25.06 -2.30 1.78
N TRP A 56 24.86 -1.95 3.03
CA TRP A 56 24.19 -0.69 3.37
C TRP A 56 25.06 0.51 2.97
N SER A 57 24.45 1.49 2.32
CA SER A 57 25.08 2.76 1.99
C SER A 57 24.05 3.90 1.99
N SER A 58 24.51 5.13 2.15
CA SER A 58 23.64 6.32 2.01
C SER A 58 22.99 6.43 0.64
N ALA A 59 23.61 5.86 -0.41
CA ALA A 59 23.04 5.81 -1.75
C ALA A 59 21.85 4.87 -1.81
N VAL A 60 21.95 3.67 -1.21
CA VAL A 60 20.85 2.70 -1.09
C VAL A 60 19.68 3.31 -0.33
N ALA A 61 19.94 3.95 0.82
CA ALA A 61 18.90 4.59 1.61
C ALA A 61 18.18 5.70 0.84
N ARG A 62 18.92 6.55 0.11
CA ARG A 62 18.34 7.61 -0.73
C ARG A 62 17.53 7.05 -1.89
N ALA A 63 17.98 5.99 -2.56
CA ALA A 63 17.23 5.36 -3.64
C ALA A 63 15.85 4.88 -3.17
N GLY A 64 15.77 4.28 -1.97
CA GLY A 64 14.50 3.92 -1.35
C GLY A 64 13.57 5.12 -1.13
N ILE A 65 14.10 6.25 -0.67
CA ILE A 65 13.31 7.49 -0.48
C ILE A 65 12.77 8.01 -1.81
N TRP A 66 13.59 8.05 -2.87
CA TRP A 66 13.14 8.48 -4.20
C TRP A 66 12.04 7.57 -4.77
N HIS A 67 12.17 6.26 -4.59
CA HIS A 67 11.12 5.32 -4.98
C HIS A 67 9.79 5.62 -4.26
N LYS A 68 9.83 5.82 -2.95
CA LYS A 68 8.66 6.20 -2.14
C LYS A 68 8.08 7.56 -2.58
N GLY A 69 8.93 8.51 -2.97
CA GLY A 69 8.50 9.79 -3.57
C GLY A 69 7.70 9.59 -4.87
N GLY A 70 8.11 8.66 -5.73
CA GLY A 70 7.37 8.27 -6.92
C GLY A 70 5.99 7.68 -6.60
N MET A 71 5.89 6.82 -5.59
CA MET A 71 4.62 6.25 -5.13
C MET A 71 3.65 7.34 -4.62
N LEU A 72 4.15 8.35 -3.90
CA LEU A 72 3.34 9.50 -3.46
C LEU A 72 2.73 10.26 -4.65
N LEU A 73 3.49 10.46 -5.72
CA LEU A 73 2.98 11.10 -6.93
C LEU A 73 1.87 10.29 -7.60
N VAL A 74 2.01 8.97 -7.68
CA VAL A 74 0.96 8.09 -8.25
C VAL A 74 -0.31 8.13 -7.40
N VAL A 75 -0.19 8.11 -6.07
CA VAL A 75 -1.34 8.24 -5.15
C VAL A 75 -2.01 9.60 -5.29
N LEU A 76 -1.24 10.68 -5.48
CA LEU A 76 -1.77 12.00 -5.77
C LEU A 76 -2.56 12.02 -7.10
N VAL A 77 -2.02 11.41 -8.15
CA VAL A 77 -2.73 11.28 -9.44
C VAL A 77 -4.04 10.52 -9.27
N ALA A 78 -4.02 9.38 -8.56
CA ALA A 78 -5.22 8.61 -8.27
C ALA A 78 -6.28 9.42 -7.51
N PHE A 79 -5.87 10.16 -6.48
CA PHE A 79 -6.74 11.06 -5.73
C PHE A 79 -7.36 12.15 -6.60
N VAL A 80 -6.55 12.81 -7.44
CA VAL A 80 -7.04 13.87 -8.35
C VAL A 80 -7.99 13.25 -9.39
N THR A 81 -7.70 12.07 -9.90
CA THR A 81 -8.57 11.35 -10.84
C THR A 81 -9.94 11.08 -10.22
N ASP A 82 -10.00 10.50 -9.02
CA ASP A 82 -11.25 10.26 -8.32
C ASP A 82 -12.01 11.57 -8.06
N SER A 83 -11.30 12.65 -7.67
CA SER A 83 -11.91 13.96 -7.42
C SER A 83 -12.52 14.56 -8.69
N VAL A 84 -11.80 14.51 -9.81
CA VAL A 84 -12.29 15.02 -11.10
C VAL A 84 -13.50 14.24 -11.59
N LEU A 85 -13.44 12.90 -11.52
CA LEU A 85 -14.55 12.05 -11.93
C LEU A 85 -15.79 12.28 -11.06
N GLY A 86 -15.63 12.45 -9.75
CA GLY A 86 -16.72 12.82 -8.85
C GLY A 86 -17.37 14.15 -9.24
N ILE A 87 -16.57 15.19 -9.46
CA ILE A 87 -17.07 16.52 -9.90
C ILE A 87 -17.80 16.42 -11.24
N VAL A 88 -17.28 15.65 -12.20
CA VAL A 88 -17.92 15.48 -13.52
C VAL A 88 -19.30 14.85 -13.39
N VAL A 89 -19.40 13.75 -12.62
CA VAL A 89 -20.68 13.05 -12.43
C VAL A 89 -21.70 13.89 -11.70
N GLU A 90 -21.29 14.64 -10.67
CA GLU A 90 -22.17 15.53 -9.91
C GLU A 90 -22.73 16.69 -10.77
N ASN A 91 -21.92 17.22 -11.70
CA ASN A 91 -22.30 18.40 -12.50
C ASN A 91 -22.89 18.07 -13.89
N LEU A 92 -22.83 16.81 -14.31
CA LEU A 92 -23.35 16.34 -15.59
C LEU A 92 -24.35 15.18 -15.42
N PRO A 93 -25.50 15.41 -14.77
CA PRO A 93 -26.48 14.34 -14.46
C PRO A 93 -27.05 13.67 -15.71
N GLY A 94 -26.93 14.29 -16.89
CA GLY A 94 -27.33 13.71 -18.18
C GLY A 94 -26.48 12.54 -18.66
N LEU A 95 -25.32 12.28 -18.03
CA LEU A 95 -24.47 11.12 -18.36
C LEU A 95 -25.06 9.78 -17.85
N GLY A 96 -25.97 9.82 -16.87
CA GLY A 96 -26.58 8.60 -16.29
C GLY A 96 -25.56 7.66 -15.63
N VAL A 97 -24.38 8.14 -15.27
CA VAL A 97 -23.29 7.38 -14.65
C VAL A 97 -23.21 7.71 -13.18
N GLU A 98 -23.26 6.70 -12.34
CA GLU A 98 -22.92 6.82 -10.92
C GLU A 98 -21.42 6.51 -10.75
N TYR A 99 -20.68 7.43 -10.14
CA TYR A 99 -19.27 7.22 -9.83
C TYR A 99 -19.06 7.04 -8.33
N THR A 100 -18.43 5.94 -7.98
CA THR A 100 -17.95 5.70 -6.62
C THR A 100 -16.43 5.80 -6.64
N VAL A 101 -15.83 6.43 -5.62
CA VAL A 101 -14.38 6.50 -5.46
C VAL A 101 -13.76 5.11 -5.60
N LEU A 102 -12.97 4.89 -6.64
CA LEU A 102 -12.43 3.59 -7.00
C LEU A 102 -10.92 3.59 -7.25
N VAL A 103 -10.40 4.60 -7.94
CA VAL A 103 -9.00 4.61 -8.41
C VAL A 103 -8.03 4.65 -7.23
N LEU A 104 -8.24 5.57 -6.30
CA LEU A 104 -7.38 5.74 -5.13
C LEU A 104 -7.37 4.50 -4.21
N PRO A 105 -8.52 3.90 -3.83
CA PRO A 105 -8.52 2.67 -3.04
C PRO A 105 -7.77 1.52 -3.69
N VAL A 106 -7.97 1.30 -4.99
CA VAL A 106 -7.32 0.21 -5.74
C VAL A 106 -5.81 0.41 -5.76
N ILE A 107 -5.34 1.62 -6.05
CA ILE A 107 -3.91 1.96 -6.04
C ILE A 107 -3.30 1.79 -4.64
N LEU A 108 -3.99 2.24 -3.59
CA LEU A 108 -3.53 2.08 -2.21
C LEU A 108 -3.41 0.60 -1.83
N VAL A 109 -4.41 -0.21 -2.15
CA VAL A 109 -4.41 -1.66 -1.88
C VAL A 109 -3.26 -2.33 -2.62
N TRP A 110 -3.05 -1.99 -3.89
CA TRP A 110 -1.94 -2.52 -4.68
C TRP A 110 -0.58 -2.19 -4.06
N TYR A 111 -0.38 -0.93 -3.65
CA TYR A 111 0.85 -0.52 -2.98
C TYR A 111 1.03 -1.19 -1.61
N ILE A 112 -0.04 -1.32 -0.80
CA ILE A 112 0.03 -2.01 0.49
C ILE A 112 0.54 -3.45 0.30
N PHE A 113 -0.02 -4.21 -0.63
CA PHE A 113 0.44 -5.57 -0.90
C PHE A 113 1.87 -5.62 -1.45
N THR A 114 2.26 -4.64 -2.26
CA THR A 114 3.64 -4.51 -2.75
C THR A 114 4.61 -4.27 -1.59
N GLU A 115 4.32 -3.33 -0.70
CA GLU A 115 5.15 -3.02 0.46
C GLU A 115 5.23 -4.21 1.44
N LEU A 116 4.11 -4.89 1.70
CA LEU A 116 4.08 -6.09 2.54
C LEU A 116 4.93 -7.22 1.95
N GLY A 117 4.92 -7.39 0.63
CA GLY A 117 5.79 -8.33 -0.07
C GLY A 117 7.26 -8.01 0.17
N SER A 118 7.65 -6.75 -0.07
CA SER A 118 9.03 -6.29 0.17
C SER A 118 9.46 -6.46 1.63
N ILE A 119 8.60 -6.16 2.59
CA ILE A 119 8.88 -6.38 4.02
C ILE A 119 9.14 -7.85 4.31
N ALA A 120 8.34 -8.76 3.74
CA ALA A 120 8.51 -10.21 3.92
C ALA A 120 9.83 -10.71 3.29
N GLU A 121 10.18 -10.20 2.11
CA GLU A 121 11.46 -10.49 1.46
C GLU A 121 12.64 -9.96 2.28
N ASN A 122 12.56 -8.73 2.78
CA ASN A 122 13.57 -8.15 3.66
C ASN A 122 13.74 -8.97 4.94
N ALA A 123 12.64 -9.49 5.52
CA ALA A 123 12.69 -10.36 6.68
C ALA A 123 13.42 -11.68 6.36
N ALA A 124 13.13 -12.29 5.20
CA ALA A 124 13.85 -13.49 4.74
C ALA A 124 15.35 -13.22 4.54
N ASP A 125 15.69 -12.07 3.98
CA ASP A 125 17.07 -11.59 3.79
C ASP A 125 17.84 -11.42 5.11
N MET A 126 17.13 -11.11 6.19
CA MET A 126 17.67 -11.06 7.55
C MET A 126 17.72 -12.44 8.24
N GLY A 127 17.28 -13.50 7.57
CA GLY A 127 17.29 -14.87 8.09
C GLY A 127 16.02 -15.28 8.84
N ALA A 128 14.95 -14.51 8.80
CA ALA A 128 13.69 -14.92 9.39
C ALA A 128 13.01 -16.01 8.55
N PRO A 129 12.40 -17.03 9.17
CA PRO A 129 11.65 -18.06 8.45
C PRO A 129 10.32 -17.47 7.96
N VAL A 130 10.25 -17.09 6.67
CA VAL A 130 9.02 -16.60 6.04
C VAL A 130 8.25 -17.77 5.44
N PRO A 131 7.00 -18.04 5.87
CA PRO A 131 6.19 -19.10 5.30
C PRO A 131 5.94 -18.88 3.80
N PRO A 132 6.18 -19.89 2.93
CA PRO A 132 5.95 -19.74 1.48
C PRO A 132 4.50 -19.37 1.12
N GLY A 133 3.52 -19.78 1.94
CA GLY A 133 2.13 -19.43 1.77
C GLY A 133 1.84 -17.94 1.95
N LEU A 134 2.62 -17.23 2.78
CA LEU A 134 2.46 -15.80 2.99
C LEU A 134 2.78 -15.01 1.72
N LEU A 135 3.91 -15.27 1.08
CA LEU A 135 4.30 -14.59 -0.16
C LEU A 135 3.27 -14.82 -1.27
N LYS A 136 2.78 -16.06 -1.42
CA LYS A 136 1.70 -16.37 -2.38
C LYS A 136 0.41 -15.61 -2.09
N LEU A 137 0.05 -15.45 -0.81
CA LEU A 137 -1.14 -14.70 -0.41
C LEU A 137 -0.99 -13.20 -0.74
N LEU A 138 0.17 -12.61 -0.48
CA LEU A 138 0.45 -11.20 -0.77
C LEU A 138 0.42 -10.94 -2.28
N GLU A 139 1.01 -11.83 -3.07
CA GLU A 139 0.96 -11.75 -4.53
C GLU A 139 -0.48 -11.89 -5.07
N ALA A 140 -1.27 -12.82 -4.51
CA ALA A 140 -2.68 -12.95 -4.87
C ALA A 140 -3.49 -11.68 -4.57
N GLY A 141 -3.23 -11.01 -3.44
CA GLY A 141 -3.84 -9.74 -3.08
C GLY A 141 -3.48 -8.62 -4.07
N LYS A 142 -2.20 -8.53 -4.47
CA LYS A 142 -1.74 -7.59 -5.49
C LYS A 142 -2.44 -7.82 -6.84
N ARG A 143 -2.49 -9.07 -7.32
CA ARG A 143 -3.20 -9.44 -8.55
C ARG A 143 -4.71 -9.15 -8.47
N ALA A 144 -5.32 -9.29 -7.30
CA ALA A 144 -6.73 -8.92 -7.12
C ALA A 144 -6.96 -7.41 -7.31
N ALA A 145 -6.06 -6.56 -6.81
CA ALA A 145 -6.09 -5.12 -7.03
C ALA A 145 -5.88 -4.77 -8.53
N GLU A 146 -4.95 -5.43 -9.21
CA GLU A 146 -4.72 -5.27 -10.65
C GLU A 146 -5.98 -5.60 -11.48
N ARG A 147 -6.65 -6.70 -11.16
CA ARG A 147 -7.92 -7.05 -11.82
C ARG A 147 -9.01 -6.01 -11.57
N ALA A 148 -9.11 -5.49 -10.37
CA ALA A 148 -10.07 -4.43 -10.04
C ALA A 148 -9.77 -3.12 -10.78
N ALA A 149 -8.51 -2.85 -11.13
CA ALA A 149 -8.11 -1.73 -11.98
C ALA A 149 -8.40 -1.97 -13.49
N GLY A 150 -8.86 -3.16 -13.89
CA GLY A 150 -9.10 -3.50 -15.29
C GLY A 150 -7.83 -3.79 -16.09
N THR A 151 -6.69 -3.90 -15.44
CA THR A 151 -5.41 -4.26 -16.08
C THR A 151 -5.24 -5.78 -16.05
N ASN A 152 -5.98 -6.51 -16.88
CA ASN A 152 -5.66 -7.90 -17.17
C ASN A 152 -4.43 -7.89 -18.10
N THR A 153 -3.24 -7.96 -17.57
CA THR A 153 -2.08 -8.41 -18.31
C THR A 153 -2.31 -9.89 -18.61
N GLU A 154 -2.69 -10.19 -19.83
CA GLU A 154 -2.64 -11.55 -20.37
C GLU A 154 -1.16 -11.96 -20.47
N GLU A 155 -0.55 -12.33 -19.36
CA GLU A 155 0.68 -13.11 -19.32
C GLU A 155 0.32 -14.58 -19.54
N GLY A 156 0.46 -15.04 -20.78
CA GLY A 156 0.46 -16.47 -21.00
C GLY A 156 -0.22 -16.96 -22.25
N THR A 157 0.33 -16.71 -23.44
CA THR A 157 0.23 -17.64 -24.57
C THR A 157 1.31 -17.34 -25.62
N ASP A 158 2.58 -17.53 -25.29
CA ASP A 158 3.66 -17.59 -26.30
C ASP A 158 4.52 -18.86 -26.14
N GLU A 159 3.92 -19.98 -25.76
CA GLU A 159 4.62 -21.29 -25.73
C GLU A 159 3.93 -22.39 -26.52
N ALA A 160 3.13 -22.06 -27.55
CA ALA A 160 2.45 -23.09 -28.33
C ALA A 160 2.75 -23.08 -29.84
N ASP A 161 3.70 -22.29 -30.35
CA ASP A 161 3.96 -22.23 -31.79
C ASP A 161 5.44 -22.49 -32.21
N ALA A 162 6.18 -23.23 -31.40
CA ALA A 162 7.54 -23.68 -31.75
C ALA A 162 7.67 -25.22 -31.91
N ALA A 163 6.59 -25.93 -32.30
CA ALA A 163 6.61 -27.38 -32.56
C ALA A 163 5.72 -27.73 -33.76
N THR A 164 6.08 -27.22 -34.96
CA THR A 164 5.72 -27.84 -36.24
C THR A 164 6.84 -27.65 -37.25
#